data_b116dd002235949761b48f6e7206f2cb
#
_entry.id   b116dd002235949761b48f6e7206f2cb
#
_cell.length_a   1.000
_cell.length_b   1.000
_cell.length_c   1.000
_cell.angle_alpha   90.00
_cell.angle_beta   90.00
_cell.angle_gamma   90.00
#
_symmetry.space_group_name_H-M   'P 1'
#
loop_
_entity.id
_entity.type
_entity.pdbx_description
1 polymer ?
#
loop_
_entity_poly.entity_id
_entity_poly.type
_entity_poly.pdbx_seq_one_letter_code
_entity_poly.pdbx_strand_id
1 'polypeptide(L)'
;LNVPSNTNILLVSCNEVGVKEPMSKEKLSPVLAVYKSNSTDDGLEISKKMVEFNGLGHSAAIHTASKELATRFGDIIPAIRIIWNSPSTFGGIGNVYNSFLPSLTLGCGSYGHNSIGDNVSAINLLNIKKVGRRRNNMQWFKIPAKIYFERDSIEYLHQMKEMNRVIIVTDR
;
A
#
# COMPACT_ATOMS: atom_id res chain seq x y z
N LEU A 1 -35.89 -7.03 15.86
CA LEU A 1 -35.76 -5.57 15.98
C LEU A 1 -36.95 -4.93 15.25
N ASN A 2 -37.79 -4.20 15.97
CA ASN A 2 -38.82 -3.37 15.34
C ASN A 2 -38.13 -2.12 14.79
N VAL A 3 -37.77 -2.15 13.51
CA VAL A 3 -37.14 -1.05 12.80
C VAL A 3 -38.22 -0.32 11.99
N PRO A 4 -38.32 1.03 12.02
CA PRO A 4 -39.25 1.77 11.18
C PRO A 4 -39.10 1.42 9.72
N SER A 5 -40.21 1.31 8.99
CA SER A 5 -40.23 0.88 7.58
C SER A 5 -39.46 1.81 6.62
N ASN A 6 -39.20 3.03 7.04
CA ASN A 6 -38.43 4.05 6.29
C ASN A 6 -36.95 4.08 6.65
N THR A 7 -36.47 3.10 7.42
CA THR A 7 -35.04 3.01 7.79
C THR A 7 -34.23 2.50 6.61
N ASN A 8 -33.22 3.28 6.20
CA ASN A 8 -32.31 2.92 5.10
C ASN A 8 -30.98 2.33 5.59
N ILE A 9 -30.51 2.77 6.76
CA ILE A 9 -29.21 2.38 7.32
C ILE A 9 -29.35 2.22 8.83
N LEU A 10 -28.68 1.20 9.38
CA LEU A 10 -28.53 1.02 10.82
C LEU A 10 -27.10 1.39 11.24
N LEU A 11 -26.99 2.22 12.27
CA LEU A 11 -25.70 2.57 12.86
C LEU A 11 -25.59 1.84 14.21
N VAL A 12 -24.51 1.09 14.40
CA VAL A 12 -24.22 0.34 15.62
C VAL A 12 -22.97 0.90 16.26
N SER A 13 -23.11 1.42 17.48
CA SER A 13 -21.94 1.87 18.25
C SER A 13 -21.16 0.66 18.75
N CYS A 14 -19.88 0.62 18.40
CA CYS A 14 -18.95 -0.43 18.80
C CYS A 14 -17.79 0.17 19.60
N ASN A 15 -17.24 -0.61 20.53
CA ASN A 15 -16.14 -0.19 21.39
C ASN A 15 -14.85 -0.95 21.11
N GLU A 16 -14.96 -2.16 20.51
CA GLU A 16 -13.82 -3.03 20.25
C GLU A 16 -13.85 -3.50 18.78
N VAL A 17 -12.67 -3.89 18.27
CA VAL A 17 -12.52 -4.53 16.98
C VAL A 17 -12.05 -5.95 17.20
N GLY A 18 -12.68 -6.92 16.54
CA GLY A 18 -12.23 -8.29 16.60
C GLY A 18 -13.35 -9.30 16.84
N VAL A 19 -12.98 -10.53 17.16
CA VAL A 19 -13.90 -11.67 17.28
C VAL A 19 -15.00 -11.47 18.33
N LYS A 20 -14.69 -10.73 19.38
CA LYS A 20 -15.66 -10.44 20.47
C LYS A 20 -16.71 -9.41 20.07
N GLU A 21 -16.46 -8.63 19.03
CA GLU A 21 -17.38 -7.64 18.47
C GLU A 21 -17.74 -8.03 17.02
N PRO A 22 -18.74 -8.89 16.82
CA PRO A 22 -19.10 -9.37 15.48
C PRO A 22 -19.47 -8.25 14.50
N MET A 23 -19.94 -7.12 15.03
CA MET A 23 -20.29 -5.95 14.24
C MET A 23 -19.09 -5.24 13.64
N SER A 24 -17.88 -5.54 14.10
CA SER A 24 -16.63 -5.04 13.49
C SER A 24 -16.27 -5.70 12.16
N LYS A 25 -16.88 -6.82 11.80
CA LYS A 25 -16.70 -7.45 10.49
C LYS A 25 -17.42 -6.68 9.39
N GLU A 26 -16.96 -6.87 8.17
CA GLU A 26 -17.71 -6.45 6.99
C GLU A 26 -19.12 -7.08 6.98
N LYS A 27 -20.09 -6.24 6.71
CA LYS A 27 -21.50 -6.66 6.58
C LYS A 27 -21.98 -6.25 5.19
N LEU A 28 -22.29 -7.21 4.36
CA LEU A 28 -22.89 -6.96 3.04
C LEU A 28 -24.37 -6.57 3.17
N SER A 29 -24.62 -5.57 4.00
CA SER A 29 -25.95 -5.07 4.36
C SER A 29 -25.83 -3.62 4.82
N PRO A 30 -26.93 -2.84 4.84
CA PRO A 30 -26.93 -1.45 5.27
C PRO A 30 -26.81 -1.30 6.81
N VAL A 31 -25.81 -1.94 7.37
CA VAL A 31 -25.47 -1.87 8.80
C VAL A 31 -24.02 -1.43 8.95
N LEU A 32 -23.80 -0.29 9.60
CA LEU A 32 -22.49 0.29 9.82
C LEU A 32 -22.08 0.23 11.29
N ALA A 33 -20.88 -0.29 11.55
CA ALA A 33 -20.23 -0.11 12.85
C ALA A 33 -19.66 1.30 12.95
N VAL A 34 -19.91 1.96 14.07
CA VAL A 34 -19.44 3.32 14.35
C VAL A 34 -18.59 3.29 15.61
N TYR A 35 -17.40 3.84 15.50
CA TYR A 35 -16.44 3.96 16.60
C TYR A 35 -16.21 5.44 16.91
N LYS A 36 -16.18 5.76 18.19
CA LYS A 36 -15.77 7.08 18.66
C LYS A 36 -14.32 7.02 19.09
N SER A 37 -13.47 7.80 18.46
CA SER A 37 -12.08 7.96 18.88
C SER A 37 -11.91 9.14 19.84
N ASN A 38 -10.94 9.03 20.74
CA ASN A 38 -10.60 10.09 21.70
C ASN A 38 -9.52 11.03 21.17
N SER A 39 -8.81 10.62 20.14
CA SER A 39 -7.77 11.40 19.46
C SER A 39 -7.60 10.93 18.02
N THR A 40 -6.84 11.68 17.24
CA THR A 40 -6.44 11.28 15.91
C THR A 40 -5.68 9.96 15.89
N ASP A 41 -4.75 9.76 16.83
CA ASP A 41 -3.95 8.54 16.93
C ASP A 41 -4.81 7.32 17.27
N ASP A 42 -5.75 7.49 18.19
CA ASP A 42 -6.73 6.46 18.53
C ASP A 42 -7.59 6.10 17.31
N GLY A 43 -8.04 7.09 16.55
CA GLY A 43 -8.80 6.86 15.33
C GLY A 43 -8.00 6.11 14.25
N LEU A 44 -6.72 6.43 14.07
CA LEU A 44 -5.82 5.72 13.17
C LEU A 44 -5.63 4.26 13.61
N GLU A 45 -5.45 4.02 14.89
CA GLU A 45 -5.25 2.67 15.43
C GLU A 45 -6.53 1.81 15.29
N ILE A 46 -7.70 2.37 15.58
CA ILE A 46 -8.99 1.70 15.37
C ILE A 46 -9.15 1.34 13.88
N SER A 47 -8.89 2.29 12.99
CA SER A 47 -8.99 2.09 11.55
C SER A 47 -8.05 0.98 11.05
N LYS A 48 -6.82 0.97 11.55
CA LYS A 48 -5.84 -0.07 11.24
C LYS A 48 -6.34 -1.44 11.69
N LYS A 49 -6.75 -1.58 12.95
CA LYS A 49 -7.31 -2.84 13.49
C LYS A 49 -8.50 -3.34 12.67
N MET A 50 -9.38 -2.45 12.25
CA MET A 50 -10.53 -2.83 11.42
C MET A 50 -10.11 -3.40 10.08
N VAL A 51 -9.17 -2.76 9.39
CA VAL A 51 -8.65 -3.24 8.10
C VAL A 51 -7.90 -4.56 8.27
N GLU A 52 -7.08 -4.70 9.29
CA GLU A 52 -6.36 -5.95 9.59
C GLU A 52 -7.31 -7.10 9.95
N PHE A 53 -8.39 -6.80 10.65
CA PHE A 53 -9.35 -7.81 11.05
C PHE A 53 -10.21 -8.33 9.90
N ASN A 54 -10.68 -7.41 9.03
CA ASN A 54 -11.54 -7.80 7.91
C ASN A 54 -11.53 -6.73 6.82
N GLY A 55 -10.71 -6.90 5.82
CA GLY A 55 -10.59 -5.94 4.71
C GLY A 55 -9.17 -5.67 4.26
N LEU A 56 -8.24 -6.50 4.71
CA LEU A 56 -6.81 -6.34 4.43
C LEU A 56 -6.52 -6.16 2.95
N GLY A 57 -5.86 -5.08 2.62
CA GLY A 57 -5.44 -4.75 1.25
C GLY A 57 -6.49 -4.09 0.38
N HIS A 58 -7.76 -4.01 0.78
CA HIS A 58 -8.81 -3.51 -0.10
C HIS A 58 -8.78 -1.98 -0.27
N SER A 59 -9.59 -1.26 0.48
CA SER A 59 -9.76 0.19 0.35
C SER A 59 -10.08 0.81 1.70
N ALA A 60 -9.55 2.00 1.94
CA ALA A 60 -9.91 2.80 3.09
C ALA A 60 -10.09 4.26 2.68
N ALA A 61 -10.99 4.97 3.36
CA ALA A 61 -11.25 6.37 3.08
C ALA A 61 -11.00 7.22 4.33
N ILE A 62 -10.47 8.41 4.09
CA ILE A 62 -10.30 9.44 5.11
C ILE A 62 -10.92 10.76 4.66
N HIS A 63 -11.62 11.43 5.55
CA HIS A 63 -12.14 12.76 5.36
C HIS A 63 -11.43 13.74 6.29
N THR A 64 -10.57 14.58 5.72
CA THR A 64 -9.77 15.55 6.46
C THR A 64 -9.33 16.71 5.56
N ALA A 65 -9.15 17.89 6.15
CA ALA A 65 -8.50 19.01 5.49
C ALA A 65 -6.96 18.96 5.59
N SER A 66 -6.40 18.14 6.50
CA SER A 66 -4.96 18.03 6.67
C SER A 66 -4.36 17.02 5.70
N LYS A 67 -3.46 17.50 4.84
CA LYS A 67 -2.68 16.66 3.93
C LYS A 67 -1.74 15.73 4.69
N GLU A 68 -1.13 16.20 5.76
CA GLU A 68 -0.22 15.44 6.63
C GLU A 68 -0.96 14.24 7.23
N LEU A 69 -2.17 14.46 7.71
CA LEU A 69 -3.00 13.38 8.28
C LEU A 69 -3.42 12.38 7.20
N ALA A 70 -3.79 12.85 6.01
CA ALA A 70 -4.14 11.96 4.89
C ALA A 70 -2.95 11.10 4.46
N THR A 71 -1.74 11.68 4.39
CA THR A 71 -0.50 10.96 4.10
C THR A 71 -0.20 9.92 5.19
N ARG A 72 -0.24 10.34 6.45
CA ARG A 72 -0.02 9.44 7.60
C ARG A 72 -1.01 8.29 7.64
N PHE A 73 -2.28 8.55 7.31
CA PHE A 73 -3.29 7.50 7.18
C PHE A 73 -2.90 6.50 6.08
N GLY A 74 -2.44 6.98 4.92
CA GLY A 74 -1.97 6.14 3.83
C GLY A 74 -0.78 5.26 4.20
N ASP A 75 0.15 5.77 5.02
CA ASP A 75 1.33 5.03 5.48
C ASP A 75 1.00 3.93 6.50
N ILE A 76 -0.03 4.16 7.34
CA ILE A 76 -0.36 3.28 8.47
C ILE A 76 -1.37 2.20 8.07
N ILE A 77 -2.37 2.54 7.24
CA ILE A 77 -3.47 1.63 6.94
C ILE A 77 -3.05 0.61 5.86
N PRO A 78 -3.14 -0.70 6.15
CA PRO A 78 -2.73 -1.75 5.21
C PRO A 78 -3.80 -1.99 4.12
N ALA A 79 -4.14 -0.94 3.39
CA ALA A 79 -5.01 -0.95 2.21
C ALA A 79 -4.27 -0.30 1.05
N ILE A 80 -4.39 -0.86 -0.15
CA ILE A 80 -3.68 -0.34 -1.33
C ILE A 80 -4.39 0.84 -1.99
N ARG A 81 -5.65 1.06 -1.69
CA ARG A 81 -6.43 2.22 -2.14
C ARG A 81 -6.80 3.09 -0.95
N ILE A 82 -6.16 4.23 -0.86
CA ILE A 82 -6.48 5.27 0.11
C ILE A 82 -7.24 6.37 -0.60
N ILE A 83 -8.45 6.62 -0.14
CA ILE A 83 -9.39 7.56 -0.76
C ILE A 83 -9.52 8.76 0.16
N TRP A 84 -9.18 9.93 -0.36
CA TRP A 84 -9.20 11.16 0.41
C TRP A 84 -10.38 12.04 -0.02
N ASN A 85 -11.23 12.39 0.96
CA ASN A 85 -12.40 13.27 0.82
C ASN A 85 -13.42 12.82 -0.25
N SER A 86 -13.53 11.51 -0.43
CA SER A 86 -14.53 10.91 -1.31
C SER A 86 -15.10 9.65 -0.65
N PRO A 87 -16.35 9.28 -0.92
CA PRO A 87 -16.93 8.03 -0.43
C PRO A 87 -16.11 6.83 -0.88
N SER A 88 -15.90 5.86 0.02
CA SER A 88 -15.04 4.72 -0.24
C SER A 88 -15.42 3.93 -1.50
N THR A 89 -16.70 3.64 -1.69
CA THR A 89 -17.19 2.88 -2.84
C THR A 89 -16.92 3.60 -4.16
N PHE A 90 -17.35 4.86 -4.27
CA PHE A 90 -17.18 5.63 -5.50
C PHE A 90 -15.70 5.96 -5.76
N GLY A 91 -14.97 6.33 -4.73
CA GLY A 91 -13.53 6.58 -4.86
C GLY A 91 -12.74 5.33 -5.24
N GLY A 92 -13.12 4.16 -4.73
CA GLY A 92 -12.51 2.88 -5.09
C GLY A 92 -12.74 2.49 -6.55
N ILE A 93 -13.92 2.76 -7.08
CA ILE A 93 -14.25 2.51 -8.49
C ILE A 93 -13.41 3.40 -9.43
N GLY A 94 -13.05 4.59 -8.98
CA GLY A 94 -12.22 5.52 -9.77
C GLY A 94 -13.00 6.36 -10.79
N ASN A 95 -12.33 6.75 -11.89
CA ASN A 95 -12.85 7.55 -12.99
C ASN A 95 -13.20 9.00 -12.56
N VAL A 96 -14.47 9.38 -12.54
CA VAL A 96 -14.92 10.76 -12.23
C VAL A 96 -14.52 11.25 -10.83
N TYR A 97 -14.23 10.32 -9.91
CA TYR A 97 -13.96 10.65 -8.51
C TYR A 97 -12.48 10.86 -8.20
N ASN A 98 -11.60 10.31 -9.04
CA ASN A 98 -10.15 10.43 -8.90
C ASN A 98 -9.44 9.85 -10.15
N SER A 99 -8.10 9.78 -10.10
CA SER A 99 -7.26 9.29 -11.21
C SER A 99 -7.13 7.76 -11.28
N PHE A 100 -7.82 6.99 -10.44
CA PHE A 100 -7.78 5.54 -10.53
C PHE A 100 -8.46 5.05 -11.81
N LEU A 101 -7.96 3.97 -12.38
CA LEU A 101 -8.62 3.33 -13.52
C LEU A 101 -10.04 2.90 -13.11
N PRO A 102 -11.06 3.16 -13.94
CA PRO A 102 -12.41 2.74 -13.63
C PRO A 102 -12.53 1.21 -13.65
N SER A 103 -12.96 0.64 -12.53
CA SER A 103 -13.18 -0.80 -12.43
C SER A 103 -14.12 -1.14 -11.27
N LEU A 104 -14.92 -2.17 -11.45
CA LEU A 104 -15.69 -2.81 -10.38
C LEU A 104 -14.92 -4.00 -9.75
N THR A 105 -13.81 -4.41 -10.35
CA THR A 105 -12.95 -5.47 -9.84
C THR A 105 -11.69 -4.83 -9.25
N LEU A 106 -11.57 -4.91 -7.95
CA LEU A 106 -10.52 -4.24 -7.19
C LEU A 106 -9.59 -5.29 -6.58
N GLY A 107 -8.33 -5.31 -7.04
CA GLY A 107 -7.31 -6.16 -6.45
C GLY A 107 -6.91 -5.66 -5.06
N CYS A 108 -6.47 -6.55 -4.19
CA CYS A 108 -6.03 -6.24 -2.84
C CYS A 108 -4.51 -6.38 -2.65
N GLY A 109 -3.77 -6.68 -3.73
CA GLY A 109 -2.33 -6.82 -3.73
C GLY A 109 -1.82 -7.90 -2.77
N SER A 110 -0.57 -7.77 -2.37
CA SER A 110 0.07 -8.72 -1.44
C SER A 110 -0.58 -8.74 -0.06
N TYR A 111 -1.12 -7.64 0.41
CA TYR A 111 -1.88 -7.59 1.67
C TYR A 111 -3.08 -8.54 1.66
N GLY A 112 -3.82 -8.58 0.57
CA GLY A 112 -5.00 -9.44 0.40
C GLY A 112 -4.70 -10.76 -0.28
N HIS A 113 -3.42 -11.16 -0.39
CA HIS A 113 -2.97 -12.38 -1.08
C HIS A 113 -3.41 -12.45 -2.54
N ASN A 114 -3.50 -11.31 -3.21
CA ASN A 114 -3.80 -11.21 -4.63
C ASN A 114 -2.53 -10.90 -5.44
N SER A 115 -2.51 -11.37 -6.69
CA SER A 115 -1.44 -11.05 -7.64
C SER A 115 -1.56 -9.65 -8.26
N ILE A 116 -2.71 -8.98 -8.09
CA ILE A 116 -2.99 -7.65 -8.63
C ILE A 116 -3.29 -6.70 -7.49
N GLY A 117 -2.59 -5.57 -7.44
CA GLY A 117 -2.77 -4.49 -6.47
C GLY A 117 -3.55 -3.30 -7.00
N ASP A 118 -4.07 -3.36 -8.22
CA ASP A 118 -4.72 -2.24 -8.91
C ASP A 118 -6.21 -2.46 -9.14
N ASN A 119 -6.86 -1.44 -9.68
CA ASN A 119 -8.17 -1.57 -10.31
C ASN A 119 -8.00 -2.41 -11.58
N VAL A 120 -8.64 -3.56 -11.63
CA VAL A 120 -8.44 -4.54 -12.71
C VAL A 120 -9.04 -4.02 -14.01
N SER A 121 -8.25 -4.04 -15.06
CA SER A 121 -8.64 -3.65 -16.42
C SER A 121 -8.23 -4.70 -17.44
N ALA A 122 -8.56 -4.50 -18.72
CA ALA A 122 -8.21 -5.43 -19.79
C ALA A 122 -6.70 -5.70 -19.89
N ILE A 123 -5.85 -4.75 -19.51
CA ILE A 123 -4.39 -4.91 -19.52
C ILE A 123 -3.91 -6.01 -18.57
N ASN A 124 -4.61 -6.22 -17.47
CA ASN A 124 -4.29 -7.26 -16.49
C ASN A 124 -4.60 -8.67 -17.00
N LEU A 125 -5.40 -8.78 -18.07
CA LEU A 125 -5.76 -10.04 -18.72
C LEU A 125 -4.84 -10.37 -19.89
N LEU A 126 -3.93 -9.46 -20.27
CA LEU A 126 -3.02 -9.64 -21.39
C LEU A 126 -1.77 -10.40 -20.95
N ASN A 127 -1.42 -11.43 -21.72
CA ASN A 127 -0.12 -12.09 -21.61
C ASN A 127 0.92 -11.32 -22.41
N ILE A 128 1.67 -10.45 -21.77
CA ILE A 128 2.73 -9.66 -22.41
C ILE A 128 3.99 -10.53 -22.53
N LYS A 129 4.34 -10.91 -23.75
CA LYS A 129 5.60 -11.61 -24.03
C LYS A 129 6.72 -10.60 -24.26
N LYS A 130 7.83 -10.81 -23.58
CA LYS A 130 9.05 -10.03 -23.79
C LYS A 130 10.04 -10.81 -24.63
N VAL A 131 10.54 -10.20 -25.70
CA VAL A 131 11.61 -10.77 -26.53
C VAL A 131 12.92 -10.08 -26.19
N GLY A 132 13.82 -10.79 -25.54
CA GLY A 132 15.16 -10.32 -25.23
C GLY A 132 16.13 -10.69 -26.35
N ARG A 133 16.75 -9.71 -27.00
CA ARG A 133 17.83 -9.93 -27.96
C ARG A 133 19.17 -9.76 -27.26
N ARG A 134 20.10 -10.69 -27.52
CA ARG A 134 21.48 -10.54 -27.06
C ARG A 134 22.07 -9.26 -27.64
N ARG A 135 22.68 -8.44 -26.80
CA ARG A 135 23.47 -7.29 -27.27
C ARG A 135 24.76 -7.80 -27.88
N ASN A 136 25.03 -7.42 -29.11
CA ASN A 136 26.26 -7.79 -29.82
C ASN A 136 27.49 -7.03 -29.28
N ASN A 137 27.26 -5.91 -28.62
CA ASN A 137 28.33 -5.11 -28.00
C ASN A 137 28.44 -5.49 -26.50
N MET A 138 28.88 -6.72 -26.25
CA MET A 138 29.32 -7.06 -24.90
C MET A 138 30.62 -6.34 -24.62
N GLN A 139 30.55 -5.24 -23.87
CA GLN A 139 31.73 -4.75 -23.19
C GLN A 139 32.14 -5.79 -22.14
N TRP A 140 33.37 -6.22 -22.20
CA TRP A 140 33.90 -7.12 -21.19
C TRP A 140 34.01 -6.36 -19.88
N PHE A 141 33.25 -6.80 -18.88
CA PHE A 141 33.40 -6.32 -17.53
C PHE A 141 34.47 -7.19 -16.85
N LYS A 142 35.65 -6.63 -16.68
CA LYS A 142 36.73 -7.31 -15.96
C LYS A 142 36.55 -6.98 -14.47
N ILE A 143 36.15 -7.97 -13.70
CA ILE A 143 36.11 -7.85 -12.23
C ILE A 143 37.55 -7.83 -11.72
N PRO A 144 37.92 -6.91 -10.81
CA PRO A 144 39.21 -6.91 -10.15
C PRO A 144 39.48 -8.28 -9.48
N ALA A 145 40.72 -8.71 -9.50
CA ALA A 145 41.11 -9.97 -8.90
C ALA A 145 40.85 -10.01 -7.38
N LYS A 146 40.74 -8.86 -6.75
CA LYS A 146 40.44 -8.71 -5.33
C LYS A 146 39.39 -7.60 -5.12
N ILE A 147 38.34 -7.92 -4.39
CA ILE A 147 37.28 -6.99 -3.97
C ILE A 147 37.17 -7.11 -2.46
N TYR A 148 37.30 -5.98 -1.77
CA TYR A 148 37.23 -5.93 -0.30
C TYR A 148 35.89 -5.31 0.11
N PHE A 149 35.10 -6.01 0.92
CA PHE A 149 33.76 -5.65 1.36
C PHE A 149 33.65 -5.55 2.88
N GLU A 150 34.62 -4.95 3.54
CA GLU A 150 34.56 -4.78 4.98
C GLU A 150 34.53 -3.31 5.35
N ARG A 151 34.08 -3.04 6.56
CA ARG A 151 34.21 -1.74 7.18
C ARG A 151 35.70 -1.39 7.23
N ASP A 152 36.02 -0.16 6.87
CA ASP A 152 37.40 0.35 6.82
C ASP A 152 38.30 -0.35 5.78
N SER A 153 37.72 -1.09 4.82
CA SER A 153 38.48 -1.74 3.72
C SER A 153 39.33 -0.74 2.90
N ILE A 154 39.01 0.56 2.97
CA ILE A 154 39.79 1.63 2.35
C ILE A 154 41.23 1.72 2.90
N GLU A 155 41.46 1.27 4.11
CA GLU A 155 42.82 1.25 4.68
C GLU A 155 43.77 0.34 3.94
N TYR A 156 43.23 -0.61 3.15
CA TYR A 156 44.08 -1.45 2.29
C TYR A 156 44.84 -0.62 1.24
N LEU A 157 44.38 0.58 0.92
CA LEU A 157 45.09 1.50 0.01
C LEU A 157 46.50 1.85 0.55
N HIS A 158 46.70 1.86 1.85
CA HIS A 158 48.01 2.11 2.47
C HIS A 158 49.04 1.01 2.17
N GLN A 159 48.58 -0.20 1.79
CA GLN A 159 49.44 -1.34 1.44
C GLN A 159 49.80 -1.33 -0.06
N MET A 160 49.21 -0.49 -0.85
CA MET A 160 49.44 -0.39 -2.30
C MET A 160 50.58 0.60 -2.60
N LYS A 161 51.81 0.12 -2.53
CA LYS A 161 53.03 0.97 -2.58
C LYS A 161 53.39 1.50 -3.97
N GLU A 162 52.73 1.10 -5.06
CA GLU A 162 53.14 1.40 -6.43
C GLU A 162 52.02 2.09 -7.29
N MET A 163 50.98 2.66 -6.69
CA MET A 163 49.93 3.30 -7.46
C MET A 163 50.22 4.77 -7.71
N ASN A 164 50.37 5.12 -8.98
CA ASN A 164 50.54 6.50 -9.42
C ASN A 164 49.24 7.22 -9.78
N ARG A 165 48.14 6.52 -9.95
CA ARG A 165 46.81 7.08 -10.30
C ARG A 165 45.70 6.25 -9.68
N VAL A 166 44.74 6.92 -9.06
CA VAL A 166 43.55 6.31 -8.45
C VAL A 166 42.31 7.01 -9.01
N ILE A 167 41.30 6.26 -9.40
CA ILE A 167 39.96 6.76 -9.72
C ILE A 167 39.05 6.31 -8.60
N ILE A 168 38.42 7.28 -7.93
CA ILE A 168 37.43 7.01 -6.88
C ILE A 168 36.03 7.22 -7.52
N VAL A 169 35.22 6.18 -7.49
CA VAL A 169 33.82 6.22 -7.91
C VAL A 169 32.96 6.12 -6.68
N THR A 170 32.15 7.13 -6.43
CA THR A 170 31.19 7.15 -5.31
C THR A 170 29.80 7.40 -5.88
N ASP A 171 28.79 6.81 -5.28
CA ASP A 171 27.41 7.23 -5.43
C ASP A 171 27.08 8.31 -4.38
N ARG A 172 26.12 9.14 -4.69
CA ARG A 172 25.63 10.20 -3.79
C ARG A 172 24.37 9.74 -3.09
#